data_9242a59dacee885e771f5282f22832a1
#
_entry.id   9242a59dacee885e771f5282f22832a1
#
_cell.length_a   1.000
_cell.length_b   1.000
_cell.length_c   1.000
_cell.angle_alpha   90.00
_cell.angle_beta   90.00
_cell.angle_gamma   90.00
#
_symmetry.space_group_name_H-M   'P 1'
#
loop_
_entity.id
_entity.type
_entity.pdbx_description
1 polymer ?
#
loop_
_entity_poly.entity_id
_entity_poly.type
_entity_poly.pdbx_seq_one_letter_code
_entity_poly.pdbx_strand_id
1 'polypeptide(L)'
;MIEQLHQQLIPPAAPPPISWWPPAPGWWVLALSLLLLLLLLPWLRRQGRRRRRRRVQPHMSLFSSIPPGLSDSHWLAEVNTRIKQLLKQRGEDSATRLFGEAWLDYLCSRYPSARRSALQPLAADLYRPQVQLGEEKREALLRELRQWMRHDDV
;
A
#
# COMPACT_ATOMS: atom_id res chain seq x y z
N MET A 1 56.43 60.37 -26.47
CA MET A 1 57.10 59.13 -26.02
C MET A 1 56.13 58.15 -25.37
N ILE A 2 55.12 58.61 -24.61
CA ILE A 2 54.15 57.75 -23.98
C ILE A 2 53.10 57.20 -25.01
N GLU A 3 52.76 57.98 -26.02
CA GLU A 3 51.84 57.60 -27.08
C GLU A 3 52.35 56.50 -27.99
N GLN A 4 53.62 56.42 -28.21
CA GLN A 4 54.29 55.35 -29.00
C GLN A 4 54.28 53.99 -28.25
N LEU A 5 54.34 54.03 -26.92
CA LEU A 5 54.25 52.83 -26.09
C LEU A 5 52.82 52.24 -26.06
N HIS A 6 51.80 53.07 -26.15
CA HIS A 6 50.42 52.61 -26.22
C HIS A 6 50.08 51.92 -27.54
N GLN A 7 50.75 52.28 -28.62
CA GLN A 7 50.54 51.65 -29.94
C GLN A 7 51.21 50.30 -30.07
N GLN A 8 52.14 49.96 -29.17
CA GLN A 8 52.81 48.65 -29.14
C GLN A 8 52.15 47.64 -28.19
N LEU A 9 51.15 48.04 -27.42
CA LEU A 9 50.37 47.15 -26.61
C LEU A 9 49.44 46.32 -27.50
N ILE A 10 49.83 45.10 -27.80
CA ILE A 10 48.99 44.13 -28.47
C ILE A 10 47.82 43.84 -27.51
N PRO A 11 46.55 44.16 -27.86
CA PRO A 11 45.43 43.88 -27.01
C PRO A 11 45.40 42.35 -26.76
N PRO A 12 45.19 41.92 -25.52
CA PRO A 12 45.09 40.49 -25.23
C PRO A 12 43.99 39.89 -26.11
N ALA A 13 44.29 38.79 -26.77
CA ALA A 13 43.34 38.06 -27.60
C ALA A 13 42.11 37.75 -26.77
N ALA A 14 40.93 38.10 -27.30
CA ALA A 14 39.67 37.82 -26.65
C ALA A 14 39.57 36.30 -26.37
N PRO A 15 39.24 35.87 -25.14
CA PRO A 15 39.13 34.48 -24.83
C PRO A 15 38.14 33.80 -25.77
N PRO A 16 38.39 32.59 -26.27
CA PRO A 16 37.50 31.91 -27.17
C PRO A 16 36.13 31.73 -26.47
N PRO A 17 35.01 31.82 -27.22
CA PRO A 17 33.69 31.64 -26.65
C PRO A 17 33.60 30.25 -26.00
N ILE A 18 33.22 30.22 -24.72
CA ILE A 18 33.03 28.96 -23.98
C ILE A 18 31.84 28.28 -24.55
N SER A 19 32.06 27.23 -25.33
CA SER A 19 30.96 26.37 -25.79
C SER A 19 30.42 25.56 -24.61
N TRP A 20 29.19 25.80 -24.21
CA TRP A 20 28.49 25.02 -23.20
C TRP A 20 28.01 23.64 -23.73
N TRP A 21 28.18 23.39 -25.03
CA TRP A 21 27.83 22.14 -25.71
C TRP A 21 29.05 21.54 -26.41
N PRO A 22 29.34 20.23 -26.24
CA PRO A 22 28.64 19.23 -25.47
C PRO A 22 28.88 19.36 -23.96
N PRO A 23 27.89 19.01 -23.10
CA PRO A 23 28.04 19.04 -21.66
C PRO A 23 29.14 18.08 -21.22
N ALA A 24 29.90 18.43 -20.16
CA ALA A 24 30.93 17.61 -19.63
C ALA A 24 30.45 16.15 -19.38
N PRO A 25 31.28 15.14 -19.63
CA PRO A 25 30.89 13.72 -19.57
C PRO A 25 30.23 13.32 -18.22
N GLY A 26 30.52 14.04 -17.14
CA GLY A 26 29.89 13.84 -15.83
C GLY A 26 28.36 14.06 -15.83
N TRP A 27 27.84 14.96 -16.67
CA TRP A 27 26.40 15.19 -16.78
C TRP A 27 25.65 14.00 -17.37
N TRP A 28 26.27 13.29 -18.30
CA TRP A 28 25.71 12.07 -18.89
C TRP A 28 25.61 10.94 -17.87
N VAL A 29 26.63 10.78 -17.02
CA VAL A 29 26.61 9.80 -15.92
C VAL A 29 25.48 10.13 -14.93
N LEU A 30 25.30 11.41 -14.61
CA LEU A 30 24.26 11.89 -13.70
C LEU A 30 22.86 11.66 -14.28
N ALA A 31 22.65 12.00 -15.54
CA ALA A 31 21.40 11.77 -16.25
C ALA A 31 21.05 10.27 -16.34
N LEU A 32 22.03 9.44 -16.65
CA LEU A 32 21.83 7.98 -16.75
C LEU A 32 21.51 7.37 -15.38
N SER A 33 22.20 7.79 -14.32
CA SER A 33 21.93 7.31 -12.95
C SER A 33 20.56 7.72 -12.46
N LEU A 34 20.11 8.94 -12.76
CA LEU A 34 18.77 9.42 -12.42
C LEU A 34 17.69 8.65 -13.18
N LEU A 35 17.90 8.40 -14.48
CA LEU A 35 16.99 7.61 -15.31
C LEU A 35 16.88 6.18 -14.76
N LEU A 36 18.00 5.56 -14.43
CA LEU A 36 18.05 4.22 -13.85
C LEU A 36 17.30 4.17 -12.51
N LEU A 37 17.49 5.16 -11.66
CA LEU A 37 16.78 5.28 -10.37
C LEU A 37 15.28 5.40 -10.57
N LEU A 38 14.82 6.24 -11.52
CA LEU A 38 13.40 6.41 -11.85
C LEU A 38 12.76 5.13 -12.37
N LEU A 39 13.50 4.32 -13.14
CA LEU A 39 13.01 3.04 -13.65
C LEU A 39 13.02 1.93 -12.59
N LEU A 40 14.04 1.91 -11.71
CA LEU A 40 14.17 0.91 -10.65
C LEU A 40 13.18 1.11 -9.51
N LEU A 41 12.89 2.36 -9.12
CA LEU A 41 11.96 2.67 -8.02
C LEU A 41 10.57 2.03 -8.17
N PRO A 42 9.86 2.17 -9.31
CA PRO A 42 8.56 1.54 -9.47
C PRO A 42 8.66 0.02 -9.55
N TRP A 43 9.75 -0.50 -10.14
CA TRP A 43 9.99 -1.94 -10.20
C TRP A 43 10.22 -2.54 -8.80
N LEU A 44 11.06 -1.92 -7.97
CA LEU A 44 11.31 -2.32 -6.59
C LEU A 44 10.05 -2.22 -5.73
N ARG A 45 9.26 -1.16 -5.90
CA ARG A 45 7.96 -1.01 -5.22
C ARG A 45 6.97 -2.10 -5.63
N ARG A 46 6.90 -2.43 -6.92
CA ARG A 46 6.06 -3.54 -7.43
C ARG A 46 6.55 -4.90 -6.92
N GLN A 47 7.86 -5.12 -6.89
CA GLN A 47 8.45 -6.35 -6.40
C GLN A 47 8.26 -6.50 -4.88
N GLY A 48 8.42 -5.43 -4.11
CA GLY A 48 8.12 -5.41 -2.67
C GLY A 48 6.65 -5.73 -2.38
N ARG A 49 5.72 -5.17 -3.16
CA ARG A 49 4.28 -5.49 -3.08
C ARG A 49 3.99 -6.96 -3.46
N ARG A 50 4.62 -7.48 -4.51
CA ARG A 50 4.47 -8.89 -4.93
C ARG A 50 5.07 -9.87 -3.91
N ARG A 51 6.20 -9.55 -3.29
CA ARG A 51 6.81 -10.36 -2.21
C ARG A 51 5.96 -10.33 -0.93
N ARG A 52 5.36 -9.21 -0.59
CA ARG A 52 4.39 -9.10 0.52
C ARG A 52 3.14 -9.95 0.23
N ARG A 53 2.59 -9.91 -0.99
CA ARG A 53 1.45 -10.74 -1.40
C ARG A 53 1.75 -12.25 -1.32
N ARG A 54 2.95 -12.71 -1.70
CA ARG A 54 3.35 -14.14 -1.64
C ARG A 54 3.58 -14.66 -0.22
N ARG A 55 3.84 -13.80 0.77
CA ARG A 55 4.00 -14.18 2.18
C ARG A 55 2.67 -14.29 2.94
N VAL A 56 1.57 -13.90 2.34
CA VAL A 56 0.25 -14.08 2.93
C VAL A 56 -0.12 -15.54 2.74
N GLN A 57 -0.03 -16.30 3.83
CA GLN A 57 -0.46 -17.71 3.92
C GLN A 57 -1.89 -17.86 3.37
N PRO A 58 -2.26 -19.05 2.87
CA PRO A 58 -3.58 -19.28 2.31
C PRO A 58 -4.64 -18.88 3.34
N HIS A 59 -5.42 -17.88 3.00
CA HIS A 59 -6.37 -17.19 3.86
C HIS A 59 -7.46 -18.10 4.45
N MET A 60 -7.59 -19.32 3.93
CA MET A 60 -8.56 -20.28 4.43
C MET A 60 -8.26 -20.77 5.85
N SER A 61 -6.99 -20.75 6.30
CA SER A 61 -6.61 -21.18 7.65
C SER A 61 -6.75 -20.11 8.72
N LEU A 62 -6.96 -18.83 8.33
CA LEU A 62 -7.07 -17.73 9.27
C LEU A 62 -8.21 -17.89 10.26
N PHE A 63 -9.35 -18.38 9.80
CA PHE A 63 -10.52 -18.55 10.65
C PHE A 63 -10.59 -19.94 11.31
N SER A 64 -9.92 -20.96 10.76
CA SER A 64 -9.87 -22.31 11.36
C SER A 64 -9.03 -22.36 12.64
N SER A 65 -8.16 -21.41 12.86
CA SER A 65 -7.35 -21.30 14.07
C SER A 65 -8.02 -20.52 15.21
N ILE A 66 -9.30 -20.11 15.06
CA ILE A 66 -10.06 -19.50 16.16
C ILE A 66 -10.51 -20.63 17.11
N PRO A 67 -10.18 -20.56 18.42
CA PRO A 67 -10.54 -21.62 19.34
C PRO A 67 -12.06 -21.85 19.38
N PRO A 68 -12.52 -23.08 19.35
CA PRO A 68 -13.93 -23.39 19.59
C PRO A 68 -14.27 -23.09 21.06
N GLY A 69 -15.44 -22.53 21.33
CA GLY A 69 -15.89 -22.25 22.70
C GLY A 69 -15.73 -20.81 23.18
N LEU A 70 -15.24 -19.89 22.33
CA LEU A 70 -15.27 -18.46 22.63
C LEU A 70 -16.71 -17.93 22.68
N SER A 71 -16.98 -17.00 23.63
CA SER A 71 -18.23 -16.24 23.59
C SER A 71 -18.37 -15.48 22.28
N ASP A 72 -19.59 -15.19 21.85
CA ASP A 72 -19.86 -14.55 20.55
C ASP A 72 -19.16 -13.21 20.41
N SER A 73 -19.09 -12.42 21.47
CA SER A 73 -18.36 -11.14 21.46
C SER A 73 -16.87 -11.31 21.26
N HIS A 74 -16.24 -12.25 21.97
CA HIS A 74 -14.81 -12.54 21.81
C HIS A 74 -14.50 -13.14 20.44
N TRP A 75 -15.38 -14.00 19.94
CA TRP A 75 -15.25 -14.59 18.62
C TRP A 75 -15.30 -13.52 17.50
N LEU A 76 -16.27 -12.58 17.59
CA LEU A 76 -16.35 -11.46 16.65
C LEU A 76 -15.12 -10.55 16.70
N ALA A 77 -14.64 -10.26 17.91
CA ALA A 77 -13.43 -9.45 18.10
C ALA A 77 -12.21 -10.12 17.46
N GLU A 78 -12.07 -11.44 17.63
CA GLU A 78 -10.98 -12.21 17.03
C GLU A 78 -11.05 -12.23 15.50
N VAL A 79 -12.25 -12.47 14.93
CA VAL A 79 -12.50 -12.41 13.49
C VAL A 79 -12.12 -11.04 12.95
N ASN A 80 -12.60 -9.97 13.57
CA ASN A 80 -12.30 -8.60 13.17
C ASN A 80 -10.80 -8.28 13.25
N THR A 81 -10.14 -8.70 14.31
CA THR A 81 -8.70 -8.52 14.51
C THR A 81 -7.90 -9.19 13.39
N ARG A 82 -8.27 -10.41 13.00
CA ARG A 82 -7.60 -11.14 11.93
C ARG A 82 -7.77 -10.48 10.57
N ILE A 83 -8.97 -9.97 10.27
CA ILE A 83 -9.21 -9.21 9.02
C ILE A 83 -8.35 -7.96 9.00
N LYS A 84 -8.30 -7.20 10.09
CA LYS A 84 -7.49 -5.98 10.20
C LYS A 84 -5.99 -6.28 10.13
N GLN A 85 -5.53 -7.37 10.72
CA GLN A 85 -4.14 -7.82 10.58
C GLN A 85 -3.79 -8.17 9.12
N LEU A 86 -4.70 -8.84 8.41
CA LEU A 86 -4.55 -9.14 6.98
C LEU A 86 -4.42 -7.85 6.16
N LEU A 87 -5.31 -6.88 6.37
CA LEU A 87 -5.27 -5.58 5.68
C LEU A 87 -3.98 -4.81 5.99
N LYS A 88 -3.53 -4.84 7.25
CA LYS A 88 -2.25 -4.24 7.64
C LYS A 88 -1.06 -4.89 6.91
N GLN A 89 -1.06 -6.22 6.80
CA GLN A 89 -0.02 -6.93 6.04
C GLN A 89 -0.03 -6.57 4.56
N ARG A 90 -1.19 -6.21 4.01
CA ARG A 90 -1.35 -5.72 2.64
C ARG A 90 -0.95 -4.24 2.47
N GLY A 91 -0.70 -3.53 3.56
CA GLY A 91 -0.33 -2.12 3.57
C GLY A 91 -1.53 -1.17 3.50
N GLU A 92 -2.70 -1.64 3.90
CA GLU A 92 -3.95 -0.87 3.95
C GLU A 92 -4.21 -0.37 5.38
N ASP A 93 -3.25 0.37 5.92
CA ASP A 93 -3.30 0.85 7.31
C ASP A 93 -4.51 1.78 7.58
N SER A 94 -4.96 2.52 6.56
CA SER A 94 -6.15 3.38 6.67
C SER A 94 -7.42 2.59 6.99
N ALA A 95 -7.58 1.42 6.37
CA ALA A 95 -8.74 0.55 6.58
C ALA A 95 -8.79 -0.03 8.00
N THR A 96 -7.63 -0.24 8.62
CA THR A 96 -7.57 -0.80 9.99
C THR A 96 -8.12 0.14 11.06
N ARG A 97 -8.20 1.44 10.76
CA ARG A 97 -8.73 2.48 11.66
C ARG A 97 -10.24 2.65 11.57
N LEU A 98 -10.86 2.06 10.56
CA LEU A 98 -12.31 2.14 10.37
C LEU A 98 -13.05 1.29 11.41
N PHE A 99 -14.24 1.74 11.79
CA PHE A 99 -15.14 1.05 12.73
C PHE A 99 -16.59 1.34 12.37
N GLY A 100 -17.52 0.55 12.91
CA GLY A 100 -18.96 0.71 12.68
C GLY A 100 -19.34 0.65 11.20
N GLU A 101 -20.26 1.53 10.78
CA GLU A 101 -20.76 1.57 9.40
C GLU A 101 -19.68 1.86 8.37
N ALA A 102 -18.71 2.74 8.67
CA ALA A 102 -17.61 3.03 7.77
C ALA A 102 -16.73 1.79 7.48
N TRP A 103 -16.59 0.92 8.48
CA TRP A 103 -15.92 -0.37 8.31
C TRP A 103 -16.71 -1.32 7.41
N LEU A 104 -18.01 -1.40 7.60
CA LEU A 104 -18.91 -2.20 6.78
C LEU A 104 -18.94 -1.72 5.33
N ASP A 105 -19.02 -0.40 5.13
CA ASP A 105 -18.97 0.21 3.79
C ASP A 105 -17.67 -0.10 3.07
N TYR A 106 -16.55 -0.05 3.79
CA TYR A 106 -15.25 -0.42 3.24
C TYR A 106 -15.22 -1.89 2.79
N LEU A 107 -15.72 -2.83 3.61
CA LEU A 107 -15.78 -4.25 3.25
C LEU A 107 -16.68 -4.48 2.02
N CYS A 108 -17.83 -3.82 1.96
CA CYS A 108 -18.75 -3.92 0.84
C CYS A 108 -18.21 -3.26 -0.44
N SER A 109 -17.46 -2.16 -0.33
CA SER A 109 -16.87 -1.49 -1.50
C SER A 109 -15.79 -2.34 -2.19
N ARG A 110 -15.11 -3.18 -1.43
CA ARG A 110 -14.09 -4.11 -1.96
C ARG A 110 -14.70 -5.34 -2.62
N TYR A 111 -15.89 -5.72 -2.21
CA TYR A 111 -16.61 -6.86 -2.76
C TYR A 111 -18.06 -6.46 -3.03
N PRO A 112 -18.37 -5.97 -4.23
CA PRO A 112 -19.71 -5.44 -4.57
C PRO A 112 -20.85 -6.46 -4.42
N SER A 113 -20.55 -7.75 -4.50
CA SER A 113 -21.53 -8.82 -4.31
C SER A 113 -21.70 -9.23 -2.84
N ALA A 114 -21.03 -8.53 -1.90
CA ALA A 114 -21.11 -8.83 -0.48
C ALA A 114 -22.54 -8.67 0.04
N ARG A 115 -22.97 -9.64 0.81
CA ARG A 115 -24.24 -9.54 1.55
C ARG A 115 -24.02 -8.69 2.80
N ARG A 116 -24.37 -7.39 2.70
CA ARG A 116 -24.22 -6.43 3.81
C ARG A 116 -24.81 -6.96 5.13
N SER A 117 -25.97 -7.65 5.06
CA SER A 117 -26.62 -8.25 6.23
C SER A 117 -25.77 -9.31 6.93
N ALA A 118 -24.99 -10.09 6.17
CA ALA A 118 -24.10 -11.11 6.74
C ALA A 118 -22.85 -10.51 7.39
N LEU A 119 -22.39 -9.35 6.93
CA LEU A 119 -21.23 -8.62 7.48
C LEU A 119 -21.63 -7.67 8.61
N GLN A 120 -22.92 -7.36 8.77
CA GLN A 120 -23.45 -6.41 9.75
C GLN A 120 -22.98 -6.67 11.20
N PRO A 121 -22.82 -7.91 11.68
CA PRO A 121 -22.32 -8.17 13.02
C PRO A 121 -20.94 -7.56 13.30
N LEU A 122 -20.09 -7.39 12.29
CA LEU A 122 -18.77 -6.73 12.43
C LEU A 122 -18.85 -5.23 12.66
N ALA A 123 -19.97 -4.60 12.30
CA ALA A 123 -20.20 -3.17 12.50
C ALA A 123 -21.03 -2.89 13.76
N ALA A 124 -22.16 -3.60 13.92
CA ALA A 124 -23.14 -3.30 14.93
C ALA A 124 -22.92 -4.02 16.26
N ASP A 125 -22.46 -5.28 16.19
CA ASP A 125 -22.43 -6.15 17.37
C ASP A 125 -21.04 -6.30 17.98
N LEU A 126 -19.99 -5.89 17.28
CA LEU A 126 -18.60 -6.04 17.73
C LEU A 126 -18.33 -5.40 19.11
N TYR A 127 -19.01 -4.32 19.41
CA TYR A 127 -18.79 -3.54 20.64
C TYR A 127 -19.88 -3.74 21.69
N ARG A 128 -20.80 -4.67 21.46
CA ARG A 128 -21.84 -5.00 22.44
C ARG A 128 -21.37 -6.07 23.41
N PRO A 129 -21.52 -5.88 24.71
CA PRO A 129 -21.02 -6.84 25.71
C PRO A 129 -21.75 -8.18 25.72
N GLN A 130 -23.01 -8.20 25.30
CA GLN A 130 -23.85 -9.41 25.26
C GLN A 130 -24.42 -9.59 23.87
N VAL A 131 -23.62 -10.19 23.00
CA VAL A 131 -24.05 -10.59 21.65
C VAL A 131 -24.37 -12.08 21.69
N GLN A 132 -25.52 -12.45 21.16
CA GLN A 132 -25.86 -13.82 20.86
C GLN A 132 -25.93 -13.99 19.33
N LEU A 133 -24.85 -14.46 18.76
CA LEU A 133 -24.82 -14.89 17.36
C LEU A 133 -25.16 -16.39 17.35
N GLY A 134 -26.29 -16.77 16.82
CA GLY A 134 -26.55 -18.18 16.55
C GLY A 134 -25.51 -18.77 15.57
N GLU A 135 -25.29 -20.07 15.63
CA GLU A 135 -24.33 -20.78 14.76
C GLU A 135 -24.53 -20.46 13.27
N GLU A 136 -25.80 -20.35 12.83
CA GLU A 136 -26.16 -19.99 11.47
C GLU A 136 -25.57 -18.62 11.04
N LYS A 137 -25.64 -17.61 11.92
CA LYS A 137 -25.10 -16.29 11.64
C LYS A 137 -23.56 -16.29 11.63
N ARG A 138 -22.93 -17.08 12.51
CA ARG A 138 -21.47 -17.27 12.49
C ARG A 138 -21.02 -17.90 11.17
N GLU A 139 -21.69 -18.96 10.72
CA GLU A 139 -21.37 -19.60 9.46
C GLU A 139 -21.61 -18.69 8.25
N ALA A 140 -22.72 -17.95 8.25
CA ALA A 140 -23.02 -16.99 7.19
C ALA A 140 -21.93 -15.91 7.09
N LEU A 141 -21.51 -15.35 8.23
CA LEU A 141 -20.40 -14.38 8.30
C LEU A 141 -19.09 -14.98 7.77
N LEU A 142 -18.71 -16.17 8.21
CA LEU A 142 -17.48 -16.83 7.75
C LEU A 142 -17.52 -17.15 6.25
N ARG A 143 -18.67 -17.56 5.73
CA ARG A 143 -18.88 -17.83 4.31
C ARG A 143 -18.65 -16.57 3.48
N GLU A 144 -19.24 -15.46 3.92
CA GLU A 144 -19.12 -14.17 3.27
C GLU A 144 -17.67 -13.65 3.32
N LEU A 145 -17.01 -13.75 4.46
CA LEU A 145 -15.61 -13.35 4.60
C LEU A 145 -14.65 -14.19 3.75
N ARG A 146 -14.91 -15.49 3.60
CA ARG A 146 -14.14 -16.34 2.69
C ARG A 146 -14.30 -15.92 1.22
N GLN A 147 -15.51 -15.54 0.83
CA GLN A 147 -15.79 -15.03 -0.52
C GLN A 147 -15.13 -13.66 -0.72
N TRP A 148 -15.22 -12.78 0.26
CA TRP A 148 -14.57 -11.48 0.25
C TRP A 148 -13.05 -11.62 0.06
N MET A 149 -12.40 -12.50 0.80
CA MET A 149 -10.96 -12.75 0.66
C MET A 149 -10.58 -13.28 -0.72
N ARG A 150 -11.37 -14.18 -1.30
CA ARG A 150 -11.12 -14.71 -2.64
C ARG A 150 -11.21 -13.62 -3.71
N HIS A 151 -12.17 -12.71 -3.57
CA HIS A 151 -12.35 -11.61 -4.52
C HIS A 151 -11.24 -10.58 -4.41
N ASP A 152 -10.78 -10.30 -3.20
CA ASP A 152 -9.74 -9.31 -2.94
C ASP A 152 -8.31 -9.82 -3.29
N ASP A 153 -8.14 -11.12 -3.54
CA ASP A 153 -6.88 -11.73 -3.98
C ASP A 153 -6.67 -11.69 -5.51
N VAL A 154 -7.70 -11.35 -6.30
CA VAL A 154 -7.63 -11.18 -7.75
C VAL A 154 -7.23 -9.75 -8.11
#